data_4bc08a02e56afedce97cc06f08d610ed
#
_entry.id   4bc08a02e56afedce97cc06f08d610ed
#
_cell.length_a   1.000
_cell.length_b   1.000
_cell.length_c   1.000
_cell.angle_alpha   90.00
_cell.angle_beta   90.00
_cell.angle_gamma   90.00
#
_symmetry.space_group_name_H-M   'P 1'
#
loop_
_entity.id
_entity.type
_entity.pdbx_description
1 polymer ?
#
loop_
_entity_poly.entity_id
_entity_poly.type
_entity_poly.pdbx_seq_one_letter_code
_entity_poly.pdbx_strand_id
1 'polypeptide(L)'
;DEPELEVDRTYTTEDNVTIDNQTENNGYIYLSFSAADGSDMAAFFFFAEEADPDIIIPVGIYPINSTEEYGTVYANPGVQGDGVWPSYYSQLLEDGSLIIPIWLLVSGTVEVSKDDQGNPYLEVNAFNSYEVPVHIVYDGRAIGINNMPIDDDANIHKQIINGQLYIIYNGDTYNTIGTRIK
;
A
#
# COMPACT_ATOMS: atom_id res chain seq x y z
N ASP A 1 -3.89 19.92 18.00
CA ASP A 1 -2.43 19.84 18.12
C ASP A 1 -1.84 19.47 16.77
N GLU A 2 -0.74 20.10 16.41
CA GLU A 2 -0.05 19.89 15.14
C GLU A 2 0.75 18.60 15.20
N PRO A 3 0.76 17.76 14.14
CA PRO A 3 1.67 16.64 14.08
C PRO A 3 3.11 17.15 13.88
N GLU A 4 3.89 17.09 14.92
CA GLU A 4 5.30 17.54 14.90
C GLU A 4 6.28 16.43 14.50
N LEU A 5 5.84 15.16 14.49
CA LEU A 5 6.70 14.03 14.22
C LEU A 5 6.68 13.67 12.74
N GLU A 6 7.86 13.47 12.18
CA GLU A 6 8.05 12.87 10.86
C GLU A 6 7.42 11.47 10.82
N VAL A 7 6.81 11.13 9.70
CA VAL A 7 6.29 9.79 9.44
C VAL A 7 7.29 9.08 8.52
N ASP A 8 7.76 7.91 8.96
CA ASP A 8 8.52 6.97 8.15
C ASP A 8 7.92 5.57 8.37
N ARG A 9 7.13 5.10 7.41
CA ARG A 9 6.33 3.89 7.55
C ARG A 9 6.45 2.98 6.32
N THR A 10 6.73 1.71 6.56
CA THR A 10 6.71 0.68 5.53
C THR A 10 5.56 -0.29 5.78
N TYR A 11 4.71 -0.47 4.77
CA TYR A 11 3.71 -1.52 4.68
C TYR A 11 4.22 -2.63 3.77
N THR A 12 3.77 -3.84 4.01
CA THR A 12 4.18 -5.04 3.27
C THR A 12 2.97 -5.88 2.89
N THR A 13 3.19 -7.02 2.27
CA THR A 13 2.12 -7.99 1.97
C THR A 13 1.47 -8.63 3.22
N GLU A 14 2.01 -8.41 4.40
CA GLU A 14 1.42 -8.86 5.67
C GLU A 14 0.38 -7.85 6.19
N ASP A 15 0.44 -6.61 5.71
CA ASP A 15 -0.50 -5.55 6.07
C ASP A 15 -1.78 -5.63 5.20
N ASN A 16 -2.84 -4.96 5.65
CA ASN A 16 -4.09 -4.95 4.90
C ASN A 16 -4.04 -3.88 3.81
N VAL A 17 -4.43 -4.27 2.60
CA VAL A 17 -4.56 -3.36 1.46
C VAL A 17 -6.02 -3.34 1.04
N THR A 18 -6.58 -2.15 0.93
CA THR A 18 -7.92 -1.93 0.39
C THR A 18 -7.85 -1.06 -0.85
N ILE A 19 -8.50 -1.49 -1.91
CA ILE A 19 -8.60 -0.77 -3.16
C ILE A 19 -10.07 -0.70 -3.57
N ASP A 20 -10.52 0.51 -3.86
CA ASP A 20 -11.86 0.78 -4.35
C ASP A 20 -11.76 1.63 -5.62
N ASN A 21 -12.11 1.03 -6.74
CA ASN A 21 -12.11 1.70 -8.04
C ASN A 21 -13.43 2.45 -8.24
N GLN A 22 -13.42 3.75 -8.07
CA GLN A 22 -14.53 4.66 -8.25
C GLN A 22 -14.42 5.49 -9.55
N THR A 23 -13.60 5.06 -10.51
CA THR A 23 -13.33 5.84 -11.74
C THR A 23 -14.58 6.10 -12.57
N GLU A 24 -15.51 5.14 -12.67
CA GLU A 24 -16.75 5.30 -13.43
C GLU A 24 -17.73 6.32 -12.80
N ASN A 25 -17.73 6.44 -11.47
CA ASN A 25 -18.71 7.26 -10.75
C ASN A 25 -18.13 8.60 -10.29
N ASN A 26 -16.88 8.61 -9.83
CA ASN A 26 -16.27 9.76 -9.15
C ASN A 26 -14.90 10.13 -9.71
N GLY A 27 -14.36 9.39 -10.69
CA GLY A 27 -13.11 9.69 -11.36
C GLY A 27 -11.84 9.39 -10.54
N TYR A 28 -11.92 8.65 -9.44
CA TYR A 28 -10.76 8.34 -8.62
C TYR A 28 -10.66 6.85 -8.25
N ILE A 29 -9.47 6.44 -7.83
CA ILE A 29 -9.19 5.15 -7.19
C ILE A 29 -8.79 5.44 -5.75
N TYR A 30 -9.49 4.83 -4.80
CA TYR A 30 -9.10 4.84 -3.39
C TYR A 30 -8.17 3.67 -3.11
N LEU A 31 -7.01 3.97 -2.52
CA LEU A 31 -6.05 2.98 -2.04
C LEU A 31 -5.77 3.26 -0.58
N SER A 32 -5.85 2.25 0.26
CA SER A 32 -5.38 2.36 1.64
C SER A 32 -4.58 1.16 2.08
N PHE A 33 -3.64 1.43 2.96
CA PHE A 33 -2.87 0.46 3.72
C PHE A 33 -3.22 0.60 5.19
N SER A 34 -3.39 -0.50 5.90
CA SER A 34 -3.48 -0.48 7.35
C SER A 34 -2.62 -1.57 7.95
N ALA A 35 -1.90 -1.22 9.02
CA ALA A 35 -1.06 -2.17 9.74
C ALA A 35 -1.84 -3.41 10.14
N ALA A 36 -1.21 -4.59 10.06
CA ALA A 36 -1.84 -5.86 10.43
C ALA A 36 -2.30 -5.90 11.90
N ASP A 37 -1.62 -5.14 12.77
CA ASP A 37 -1.96 -4.98 14.19
C ASP A 37 -3.00 -3.88 14.46
N GLY A 38 -3.44 -3.17 13.41
CA GLY A 38 -4.41 -2.09 13.50
C GLY A 38 -3.87 -0.79 14.09
N SER A 39 -2.55 -0.60 14.18
CA SER A 39 -1.94 0.56 14.84
C SER A 39 -1.99 1.85 14.02
N ASP A 40 -1.99 1.75 12.71
CA ASP A 40 -1.97 2.90 11.81
C ASP A 40 -2.56 2.60 10.43
N MET A 41 -2.80 3.66 9.66
CA MET A 41 -3.22 3.56 8.27
C MET A 41 -2.75 4.75 7.43
N ALA A 42 -2.60 4.49 6.14
CA ALA A 42 -2.42 5.52 5.11
C ALA A 42 -3.48 5.35 4.03
N ALA A 43 -4.01 6.45 3.52
CA ALA A 43 -5.00 6.45 2.46
C ALA A 43 -4.68 7.47 1.38
N PHE A 44 -4.91 7.08 0.13
CA PHE A 44 -4.59 7.87 -1.05
C PHE A 44 -5.75 7.86 -2.03
N PHE A 45 -6.05 9.01 -2.60
CA PHE A 45 -7.04 9.19 -3.64
C PHE A 45 -6.33 9.54 -4.95
N PHE A 46 -6.27 8.58 -5.86
CA PHE A 46 -5.63 8.74 -7.15
C PHE A 46 -6.65 9.15 -8.21
N PHE A 47 -6.42 10.25 -8.87
CA PHE A 47 -7.09 10.57 -10.13
C PHE A 47 -6.29 9.91 -11.25
N ALA A 48 -6.66 8.69 -11.62
CA ALA A 48 -5.99 7.89 -12.62
C ALA A 48 -7.01 7.31 -13.59
N GLU A 49 -6.60 7.09 -14.83
CA GLU A 49 -7.39 6.31 -15.77
C GLU A 49 -7.47 4.85 -15.30
N GLU A 50 -8.47 4.13 -15.79
CA GLU A 50 -8.72 2.75 -15.43
C GLU A 50 -7.45 1.92 -15.53
N ALA A 51 -7.11 1.26 -14.43
CA ALA A 51 -5.89 0.50 -14.30
C ALA A 51 -5.95 -0.80 -15.11
N ASP A 52 -4.77 -1.27 -15.54
CA ASP A 52 -4.53 -2.66 -15.91
C ASP A 52 -5.12 -3.58 -14.82
N PRO A 53 -5.94 -4.61 -15.15
CA PRO A 53 -6.57 -5.48 -14.16
C PRO A 53 -5.58 -6.15 -13.19
N ASP A 54 -4.30 -6.25 -13.56
CA ASP A 54 -3.25 -6.80 -12.71
C ASP A 54 -2.57 -5.74 -11.82
N ILE A 55 -2.78 -4.43 -12.12
CA ILE A 55 -2.20 -3.31 -11.36
C ILE A 55 -3.26 -2.24 -11.24
N ILE A 56 -3.81 -2.12 -10.10
CA ILE A 56 -4.98 -1.27 -9.82
C ILE A 56 -4.67 0.22 -10.01
N ILE A 57 -3.41 0.63 -9.84
CA ILE A 57 -2.96 1.98 -10.13
C ILE A 57 -1.86 1.89 -11.18
N PRO A 58 -1.97 2.61 -12.31
CA PRO A 58 -0.95 2.58 -13.35
C PRO A 58 0.43 3.00 -12.82
N VAL A 59 1.48 2.35 -13.34
CA VAL A 59 2.86 2.72 -13.02
C VAL A 59 3.12 4.17 -13.43
N GLY A 60 3.67 4.98 -12.53
CA GLY A 60 3.94 6.38 -12.78
C GLY A 60 4.31 7.17 -11.54
N ILE A 61 4.56 8.45 -11.73
CA ILE A 61 4.79 9.43 -10.66
C ILE A 61 3.58 10.36 -10.61
N TYR A 62 2.94 10.41 -9.47
CA TYR A 62 1.72 11.17 -9.20
C TYR A 62 2.04 12.32 -8.26
N PRO A 63 2.05 13.57 -8.71
CA PRO A 63 2.16 14.72 -7.81
C PRO A 63 0.95 14.79 -6.88
N ILE A 64 1.21 15.13 -5.62
CA ILE A 64 0.17 15.38 -4.63
C ILE A 64 -0.24 16.84 -4.74
N ASN A 65 -1.49 17.08 -5.13
CA ASN A 65 -2.05 18.42 -5.28
C ASN A 65 -3.58 18.43 -5.20
N SER A 66 -4.20 19.60 -5.28
CA SER A 66 -5.65 19.78 -5.15
C SER A 66 -6.39 19.94 -6.50
N THR A 67 -5.77 19.54 -7.62
CA THR A 67 -6.34 19.85 -8.96
C THR A 67 -7.38 18.85 -9.43
N GLU A 68 -7.48 17.67 -8.85
CA GLU A 68 -8.34 16.58 -9.31
C GLU A 68 -8.13 16.18 -10.79
N GLU A 69 -6.92 16.46 -11.33
CA GLU A 69 -6.56 16.11 -12.69
C GLU A 69 -6.01 14.68 -12.77
N TYR A 70 -6.23 14.00 -13.89
CA TYR A 70 -5.62 12.69 -14.14
C TYR A 70 -4.10 12.75 -14.00
N GLY A 71 -3.55 11.72 -13.34
CA GLY A 71 -2.13 11.64 -13.04
C GLY A 71 -1.74 12.32 -11.73
N THR A 72 -2.70 12.62 -10.85
CA THR A 72 -2.44 13.23 -9.54
C THR A 72 -2.97 12.39 -8.38
N VAL A 73 -2.46 12.67 -7.18
CA VAL A 73 -3.01 12.21 -5.89
C VAL A 73 -3.62 13.42 -5.20
N TYR A 74 -4.83 13.25 -4.69
CA TYR A 74 -5.60 14.35 -4.12
C TYR A 74 -5.06 14.83 -2.79
N ALA A 75 -4.78 16.12 -2.73
CA ALA A 75 -4.44 16.85 -1.53
C ALA A 75 -5.52 17.89 -1.25
N ASN A 76 -6.17 17.81 -0.10
CA ASN A 76 -7.08 18.88 0.32
C ASN A 76 -6.42 19.69 1.44
N PRO A 77 -6.02 20.95 1.19
CA PRO A 77 -5.31 21.77 2.18
C PRO A 77 -6.20 22.31 3.31
N GLY A 78 -7.34 21.67 3.62
CA GLY A 78 -8.06 22.03 4.85
C GLY A 78 -9.53 22.35 4.74
N VAL A 79 -10.24 21.89 3.72
CA VAL A 79 -11.70 22.03 3.67
C VAL A 79 -12.33 20.64 3.68
N GLN A 80 -12.92 20.25 4.79
CA GLN A 80 -13.93 19.21 4.81
C GLN A 80 -15.17 19.74 4.07
N GLY A 81 -15.33 19.33 2.81
CA GLY A 81 -16.50 19.69 2.03
C GLY A 81 -16.65 18.75 0.85
N ASP A 82 -17.81 18.19 0.74
CA ASP A 82 -18.34 17.49 -0.45
C ASP A 82 -17.80 16.07 -0.76
N GLY A 83 -17.40 15.30 0.26
CA GLY A 83 -17.36 13.83 0.14
C GLY A 83 -16.05 13.22 -0.37
N VAL A 84 -15.09 13.99 -0.83
CA VAL A 84 -13.74 13.50 -1.16
C VAL A 84 -12.82 13.80 0.02
N TRP A 85 -12.30 12.73 0.61
CA TRP A 85 -11.32 12.86 1.69
C TRP A 85 -9.93 13.13 1.08
N PRO A 86 -9.10 13.97 1.74
CA PRO A 86 -7.71 14.14 1.31
C PRO A 86 -6.91 12.87 1.56
N SER A 87 -5.81 12.71 0.84
CA SER A 87 -4.84 11.65 1.16
C SER A 87 -4.18 11.96 2.51
N TYR A 88 -3.99 10.94 3.33
CA TYR A 88 -3.53 11.12 4.71
C TYR A 88 -2.80 9.89 5.27
N TYR A 89 -2.09 10.10 6.37
CA TYR A 89 -1.65 9.09 7.31
C TYR A 89 -2.26 9.37 8.69
N SER A 90 -2.59 8.33 9.44
CA SER A 90 -3.07 8.42 10.81
C SER A 90 -2.71 7.20 11.63
N GLN A 91 -2.46 7.41 12.92
CA GLN A 91 -2.53 6.34 13.90
C GLN A 91 -3.98 5.98 14.19
N LEU A 92 -4.23 4.76 14.64
CA LEU A 92 -5.56 4.24 14.94
C LEU A 92 -5.70 3.89 16.42
N LEU A 93 -6.89 4.08 16.96
CA LEU A 93 -7.31 3.49 18.23
C LEU A 93 -7.66 2.00 18.05
N GLU A 94 -7.77 1.25 19.15
CA GLU A 94 -8.15 -0.17 19.14
C GLU A 94 -9.50 -0.44 18.44
N ASP A 95 -10.40 0.54 18.38
CA ASP A 95 -11.70 0.46 17.71
C ASP A 95 -11.63 0.85 16.22
N GLY A 96 -10.44 1.14 15.69
CA GLY A 96 -10.20 1.58 14.32
C GLY A 96 -10.48 3.06 14.06
N SER A 97 -10.79 3.84 15.08
CA SER A 97 -10.98 5.30 14.94
C SER A 97 -9.63 6.00 14.73
N LEU A 98 -9.64 7.06 13.91
CA LEU A 98 -8.45 7.87 13.66
C LEU A 98 -8.03 8.63 14.91
N ILE A 99 -6.73 8.61 15.21
CA ILE A 99 -6.14 9.43 16.26
C ILE A 99 -5.84 10.82 15.71
N ILE A 100 -6.23 11.86 16.43
CA ILE A 100 -5.88 13.24 16.08
C ILE A 100 -4.56 13.58 16.79
N PRO A 101 -3.59 14.20 16.11
CA PRO A 101 -3.64 14.80 14.79
C PRO A 101 -3.51 13.79 13.63
N ILE A 102 -4.11 14.14 12.49
CA ILE A 102 -3.99 13.40 11.24
C ILE A 102 -3.00 14.12 10.33
N TRP A 103 -2.07 13.38 9.70
CA TRP A 103 -1.13 13.93 8.72
C TRP A 103 -1.81 14.03 7.35
N LEU A 104 -2.48 15.14 7.08
CA LEU A 104 -3.05 15.43 5.76
C LEU A 104 -1.94 15.75 4.78
N LEU A 105 -1.83 15.00 3.69
CA LEU A 105 -0.80 15.22 2.68
C LEU A 105 -1.21 16.37 1.77
N VAL A 106 -0.35 17.37 1.63
CA VAL A 106 -0.66 18.58 0.85
C VAL A 106 0.28 18.82 -0.34
N SER A 107 1.45 18.19 -0.33
CA SER A 107 2.42 18.29 -1.43
C SER A 107 3.36 17.08 -1.43
N GLY A 108 4.09 16.91 -2.54
CA GLY A 108 5.03 15.82 -2.74
C GLY A 108 4.66 14.94 -3.91
N THR A 109 5.07 13.69 -3.86
CA THR A 109 4.84 12.71 -4.93
C THR A 109 4.52 11.33 -4.37
N VAL A 110 3.73 10.58 -5.13
CA VAL A 110 3.58 9.13 -4.98
C VAL A 110 4.15 8.47 -6.23
N GLU A 111 5.15 7.64 -6.07
CA GLU A 111 5.70 6.83 -7.16
C GLU A 111 5.10 5.42 -7.07
N VAL A 112 4.48 4.99 -8.16
CA VAL A 112 3.96 3.62 -8.33
C VAL A 112 4.84 2.91 -9.33
N SER A 113 5.41 1.79 -8.94
CA SER A 113 6.27 0.97 -9.76
C SER A 113 6.01 -0.52 -9.52
N LYS A 114 6.71 -1.37 -10.25
CA LYS A 114 6.72 -2.82 -10.04
C LYS A 114 8.12 -3.36 -10.30
N ASP A 115 8.44 -4.44 -9.61
CA ASP A 115 9.68 -5.16 -9.86
C ASP A 115 9.60 -6.01 -11.15
N ASP A 116 10.71 -6.68 -11.47
CA ASP A 116 10.81 -7.57 -12.65
C ASP A 116 9.86 -8.77 -12.60
N GLN A 117 9.29 -9.08 -11.42
CA GLN A 117 8.33 -10.16 -11.21
C GLN A 117 6.87 -9.65 -11.25
N GLY A 118 6.67 -8.34 -11.40
CA GLY A 118 5.36 -7.69 -11.43
C GLY A 118 4.79 -7.36 -10.04
N ASN A 119 5.56 -7.51 -8.95
CA ASN A 119 5.10 -7.14 -7.62
C ASN A 119 5.01 -5.62 -7.50
N PRO A 120 3.91 -5.08 -6.97
CA PRO A 120 3.74 -3.65 -6.83
C PRO A 120 4.65 -3.08 -5.76
N TYR A 121 5.17 -1.88 -6.03
CA TYR A 121 5.92 -1.06 -5.10
C TYR A 121 5.40 0.36 -5.19
N LEU A 122 5.17 0.98 -4.04
CA LEU A 122 4.71 2.35 -3.96
C LEU A 122 5.56 3.10 -2.94
N GLU A 123 6.02 4.29 -3.32
CA GLU A 123 6.78 5.17 -2.45
C GLU A 123 6.17 6.56 -2.43
N VAL A 124 5.90 7.05 -1.24
CA VAL A 124 5.34 8.37 -0.97
C VAL A 124 6.41 9.23 -0.33
N ASN A 125 6.72 10.34 -0.97
CA ASN A 125 7.57 11.39 -0.43
C ASN A 125 6.73 12.67 -0.38
N ALA A 126 6.17 12.98 0.78
CA ALA A 126 5.17 14.03 0.95
C ALA A 126 5.47 14.94 2.13
N PHE A 127 4.71 16.03 2.20
CA PHE A 127 4.65 16.92 3.35
C PHE A 127 3.20 17.13 3.77
N ASN A 128 2.98 17.27 5.07
CA ASN A 128 1.69 17.67 5.60
C ASN A 128 1.53 19.20 5.54
N SER A 129 0.38 19.73 5.99
CA SER A 129 0.07 21.16 5.99
C SER A 129 1.00 22.02 6.90
N TYR A 130 1.82 21.39 7.73
CA TYR A 130 2.80 22.03 8.62
C TYR A 130 4.25 21.83 8.13
N GLU A 131 4.42 21.40 6.88
CA GLU A 131 5.73 21.10 6.27
C GLU A 131 6.50 19.97 6.97
N VAL A 132 5.80 19.10 7.72
CA VAL A 132 6.40 17.92 8.34
C VAL A 132 6.51 16.81 7.29
N PRO A 133 7.69 16.17 7.13
CA PRO A 133 7.88 15.09 6.15
C PRO A 133 7.04 13.86 6.48
N VAL A 134 6.50 13.26 5.41
CA VAL A 134 5.78 11.98 5.45
C VAL A 134 6.36 11.08 4.37
N HIS A 135 7.07 10.04 4.79
CA HIS A 135 7.60 9.01 3.92
C HIS A 135 6.87 7.70 4.19
N ILE A 136 6.24 7.14 3.14
CA ILE A 136 5.49 5.88 3.25
C ILE A 136 5.91 4.99 2.08
N VAL A 137 6.22 3.74 2.38
CA VAL A 137 6.53 2.72 1.39
C VAL A 137 5.50 1.59 1.50
N TYR A 138 4.98 1.11 0.37
CA TYR A 138 4.39 -0.20 0.28
C TYR A 138 5.29 -1.11 -0.55
N ASP A 139 5.77 -2.18 0.07
CA ASP A 139 6.57 -3.20 -0.58
C ASP A 139 5.73 -4.47 -0.80
N GLY A 140 5.18 -4.60 -1.98
CA GLY A 140 4.35 -5.74 -2.39
C GLY A 140 5.16 -7.01 -2.68
N ARG A 141 6.47 -6.99 -2.50
CA ARG A 141 7.29 -8.20 -2.64
C ARG A 141 7.00 -9.14 -1.48
N ALA A 142 6.70 -10.39 -1.80
CA ALA A 142 6.45 -11.39 -0.76
C ALA A 142 7.68 -11.56 0.16
N ILE A 143 7.51 -11.24 1.44
CA ILE A 143 8.58 -11.46 2.42
C ILE A 143 8.78 -12.97 2.55
N GLY A 144 9.96 -13.44 2.18
CA GLY A 144 10.43 -14.79 2.49
C GLY A 144 10.39 -15.84 1.37
N ILE A 145 9.86 -15.53 0.17
CA ILE A 145 9.88 -16.47 -0.97
C ILE A 145 10.84 -16.00 -2.09
N ASN A 146 11.23 -14.74 -2.10
CA ASN A 146 11.95 -14.10 -3.21
C ASN A 146 13.45 -14.43 -3.35
N ASN A 147 14.01 -15.32 -2.53
CA ASN A 147 15.39 -15.78 -2.68
C ASN A 147 15.52 -17.24 -3.16
N MET A 148 14.43 -17.87 -3.57
CA MET A 148 14.53 -19.11 -4.30
C MET A 148 14.68 -18.78 -5.78
N PRO A 149 15.80 -19.16 -6.43
CA PRO A 149 15.86 -19.11 -7.88
C PRO A 149 14.67 -19.93 -8.41
N ILE A 150 13.82 -19.29 -9.18
CA ILE A 150 12.78 -20.01 -9.93
C ILE A 150 13.55 -20.75 -11.01
N ASP A 151 13.87 -22.00 -10.71
CA ASP A 151 14.23 -22.96 -11.75
C ASP A 151 12.92 -23.28 -12.46
N ASP A 152 12.79 -22.95 -13.74
CA ASP A 152 11.58 -23.20 -14.52
C ASP A 152 11.18 -24.69 -14.56
N ASP A 153 12.10 -25.58 -14.15
CA ASP A 153 11.89 -27.02 -13.96
C ASP A 153 11.55 -27.41 -12.49
N ALA A 154 11.46 -26.44 -11.56
CA ALA A 154 11.24 -26.73 -10.16
C ALA A 154 9.79 -27.20 -9.91
N ASN A 155 9.65 -28.38 -9.37
CA ASN A 155 8.36 -28.98 -9.04
C ASN A 155 7.84 -28.37 -7.72
N ILE A 156 7.21 -27.18 -7.83
CA ILE A 156 6.63 -26.45 -6.70
C ILE A 156 5.13 -26.72 -6.63
N HIS A 157 4.66 -27.23 -5.50
CA HIS A 157 3.22 -27.36 -5.26
C HIS A 157 2.86 -27.13 -3.80
N LYS A 158 1.62 -26.69 -3.58
CA LYS A 158 1.06 -26.48 -2.27
C LYS A 158 0.29 -27.72 -1.82
N GLN A 159 0.47 -28.15 -0.58
CA GLN A 159 -0.25 -29.29 -0.02
C GLN A 159 -0.74 -28.98 1.39
N ILE A 160 -1.99 -29.40 1.68
CA ILE A 160 -2.52 -29.34 3.05
C ILE A 160 -2.30 -30.68 3.70
N ILE A 161 -1.54 -30.71 4.80
CA ILE A 161 -1.27 -31.92 5.60
C ILE A 161 -1.76 -31.63 7.02
N ASN A 162 -2.68 -32.44 7.53
CA ASN A 162 -3.28 -32.28 8.86
C ASN A 162 -3.87 -30.88 9.13
N GLY A 163 -4.44 -30.23 8.08
CA GLY A 163 -5.02 -28.90 8.20
C GLY A 163 -4.03 -27.72 8.12
N GLN A 164 -2.74 -28.00 7.94
CA GLN A 164 -1.71 -26.97 7.75
C GLN A 164 -1.25 -26.93 6.28
N LEU A 165 -1.05 -25.73 5.77
CA LEU A 165 -0.52 -25.49 4.43
C LEU A 165 1.00 -25.65 4.42
N TYR A 166 1.51 -26.42 3.46
CA TYR A 166 2.92 -26.60 3.19
C TYR A 166 3.24 -26.29 1.74
N ILE A 167 4.48 -25.85 1.52
CA ILE A 167 5.06 -25.66 0.18
C ILE A 167 6.05 -26.82 -0.03
N ILE A 168 5.87 -27.57 -1.11
CA ILE A 168 6.79 -28.64 -1.50
C ILE A 168 7.60 -28.11 -2.68
N TYR A 169 8.93 -28.11 -2.53
CA TYR A 169 9.88 -27.65 -3.53
C TYR A 169 10.95 -28.72 -3.73
N ASN A 170 11.04 -29.26 -4.94
CA ASN A 170 11.99 -30.33 -5.29
C ASN A 170 11.99 -31.53 -4.31
N GLY A 171 10.81 -31.86 -3.77
CA GLY A 171 10.63 -32.98 -2.82
C GLY A 171 10.89 -32.61 -1.35
N ASP A 172 11.36 -31.42 -1.05
CA ASP A 172 11.47 -30.89 0.31
C ASP A 172 10.19 -30.17 0.73
N THR A 173 9.84 -30.30 2.01
CA THR A 173 8.64 -29.66 2.56
C THR A 173 9.00 -28.45 3.42
N TYR A 174 8.33 -27.35 3.20
CA TYR A 174 8.50 -26.09 3.91
C TYR A 174 7.17 -25.64 4.51
N ASN A 175 7.21 -25.01 5.68
CA ASN A 175 6.04 -24.33 6.24
C ASN A 175 5.80 -22.98 5.55
N THR A 176 4.71 -22.29 5.91
CA THR A 176 4.32 -21.00 5.33
C THR A 176 5.30 -19.85 5.59
N ILE A 177 6.22 -20.02 6.54
CA ILE A 177 7.29 -19.05 6.85
C ILE A 177 8.65 -19.44 6.24
N GLY A 178 8.66 -20.43 5.33
CA GLY A 178 9.86 -20.86 4.61
C GLY A 178 10.82 -21.77 5.39
N THR A 179 10.42 -22.28 6.57
CA THR A 179 11.24 -23.22 7.34
C THR A 179 11.08 -24.63 6.76
N ARG A 180 12.22 -25.27 6.40
CA ARG A 180 12.21 -26.66 5.96
C ARG A 180 11.82 -27.58 7.10
N ILE A 181 10.87 -28.46 6.84
CA ILE A 181 10.38 -29.47 7.76
C ILE A 181 10.99 -30.81 7.37
N LYS A 182 11.61 -31.47 8.31
CA LYS A 182 12.20 -32.79 8.10
C LYS A 182 11.15 -33.88 8.20
#